data_b1b3e9ad542bdb803e5553658b942b13
#
_entry.id   b1b3e9ad542bdb803e5553658b942b13
#
_cell.length_a   1.000
_cell.length_b   1.000
_cell.length_c   1.000
_cell.angle_alpha   90.00
_cell.angle_beta   90.00
_cell.angle_gamma   90.00
#
_symmetry.space_group_name_H-M   'P 1'
#
loop_
_entity.id
_entity.type
_entity.pdbx_description
1 polymer ?
#
loop_
_entity_poly.entity_id
_entity_poly.type
_entity_poly.pdbx_seq_one_letter_code
_entity_poly.pdbx_strand_id
1 'polypeptide(L)'
;MSHWAEIDENNIVLRVLVGNNSEPDEGEAFMNSLGGTWVKTSYNGNIRKNYAGIGHHYDPVNDWFYAPQPYPSWVLDENAQWQPPVPYPTDGLMYTWDEETTDWKAITND
;
A
#
# COMPACT_ATOMS: atom_id res chain seq x y z
N MET A 1 -10.66 14.54 -4.33
CA MET A 1 -10.72 14.83 -2.89
C MET A 1 -9.42 14.42 -2.22
N SER A 2 -8.99 15.21 -1.24
CA SER A 2 -7.78 14.85 -0.50
C SER A 2 -8.10 13.80 0.57
N HIS A 3 -7.17 12.89 0.77
CA HIS A 3 -7.25 11.86 1.80
C HIS A 3 -6.01 11.96 2.68
N TRP A 4 -6.20 11.73 3.97
CA TRP A 4 -5.13 11.84 4.96
C TRP A 4 -5.05 10.54 5.76
N ALA A 5 -3.87 9.94 5.78
CA ALA A 5 -3.62 8.71 6.53
C ALA A 5 -2.99 9.02 7.86
N GLU A 6 -3.59 8.54 8.95
CA GLU A 6 -2.95 8.59 10.26
C GLU A 6 -2.05 7.36 10.40
N ILE A 7 -0.78 7.58 10.78
CA ILE A 7 0.17 6.50 10.99
C ILE A 7 0.61 6.45 12.44
N ASP A 8 0.92 5.25 12.92
CA ASP A 8 1.41 5.06 14.29
C ASP A 8 2.94 5.21 14.35
N GLU A 9 3.52 4.93 15.51
CA GLU A 9 4.96 5.04 15.74
C GLU A 9 5.79 4.08 14.88
N ASN A 10 5.15 3.03 14.35
CA ASN A 10 5.79 2.05 13.46
C ASN A 10 5.45 2.32 11.99
N ASN A 11 4.85 3.47 11.68
CA ASN A 11 4.45 3.88 10.32
C ASN A 11 3.38 2.96 9.71
N ILE A 12 2.54 2.37 10.56
CA ILE A 12 1.40 1.58 10.12
C ILE A 12 0.17 2.48 10.04
N VAL A 13 -0.58 2.38 8.95
CA VAL A 13 -1.79 3.19 8.75
C VAL A 13 -2.88 2.73 9.70
N LEU A 14 -3.35 3.64 10.55
CA LEU A 14 -4.42 3.38 11.52
C LEU A 14 -5.79 3.67 10.93
N ARG A 15 -5.91 4.75 10.17
CA ARG A 15 -7.16 5.14 9.51
C ARG A 15 -6.87 6.16 8.42
N VAL A 16 -7.84 6.36 7.52
CA VAL A 16 -7.75 7.36 6.47
C VAL A 16 -9.02 8.20 6.51
N LEU A 17 -8.85 9.51 6.53
CA LEU A 17 -9.96 10.45 6.55
C LEU A 17 -9.93 11.33 5.30
N VAL A 18 -11.11 11.78 4.88
CA VAL A 18 -11.24 12.68 3.73
C VAL A 18 -11.06 14.12 4.23
N GLY A 19 -10.15 14.85 3.60
CA GLY A 19 -9.92 16.24 3.90
C GLY A 19 -10.89 17.16 3.17
N ASN A 20 -10.97 18.40 3.64
CA ASN A 20 -11.83 19.42 3.03
C ASN A 20 -11.06 20.16 1.94
N ASN A 21 -11.37 19.87 0.67
CA ASN A 21 -10.71 20.50 -0.47
C ASN A 21 -11.01 22.00 -0.59
N SER A 22 -12.03 22.51 0.10
CA SER A 22 -12.34 23.93 0.12
C SER A 22 -11.33 24.74 0.94
N GLU A 23 -10.59 24.07 1.82
CA GLU A 23 -9.55 24.70 2.60
C GLU A 23 -8.24 24.78 1.80
N PRO A 24 -7.47 25.88 1.95
CA PRO A 24 -6.20 26.01 1.22
C PRO A 24 -5.20 24.89 1.51
N ASP A 25 -5.22 24.30 2.71
CA ASP A 25 -4.34 23.20 3.12
C ASP A 25 -5.00 21.82 2.95
N GLU A 26 -6.16 21.76 2.29
CA GLU A 26 -6.89 20.51 2.01
C GLU A 26 -7.26 19.73 3.29
N GLY A 27 -7.33 20.45 4.42
CA GLY A 27 -7.71 19.84 5.70
C GLY A 27 -6.57 19.45 6.61
N GLU A 28 -5.32 19.78 6.27
CA GLU A 28 -4.16 19.41 7.08
C GLU A 28 -4.26 19.93 8.51
N ALA A 29 -4.61 21.21 8.69
CA ALA A 29 -4.74 21.79 10.03
C ALA A 29 -5.80 21.07 10.86
N PHE A 30 -6.91 20.70 10.23
CA PHE A 30 -7.96 19.94 10.91
C PHE A 30 -7.44 18.58 11.36
N MET A 31 -6.74 17.85 10.47
CA MET A 31 -6.20 16.55 10.83
C MET A 31 -5.22 16.66 12.00
N ASN A 32 -4.32 17.64 11.96
CA ASN A 32 -3.37 17.85 13.04
C ASN A 32 -4.06 18.20 14.36
N SER A 33 -5.22 18.83 14.31
CA SER A 33 -6.00 19.16 15.52
C SER A 33 -6.54 17.90 16.21
N LEU A 34 -6.66 16.79 15.50
CA LEU A 34 -7.11 15.51 16.07
C LEU A 34 -6.00 14.81 16.84
N GLY A 35 -4.77 15.29 16.76
CA GLY A 35 -3.60 14.62 17.30
C GLY A 35 -3.10 13.55 16.34
N GLY A 36 -1.94 12.93 16.64
CA GLY A 36 -1.37 11.90 15.81
C GLY A 36 -0.51 12.44 14.68
N THR A 37 -0.07 11.55 13.81
CA THR A 37 0.78 11.87 12.66
C THR A 37 0.01 11.57 11.38
N TRP A 38 -0.07 12.56 10.48
CA TRP A 38 -0.89 12.46 9.28
C TRP A 38 -0.05 12.63 8.03
N VAL A 39 -0.26 11.76 7.05
CA VAL A 39 0.42 11.80 5.76
C VAL A 39 -0.63 11.81 4.66
N LYS A 40 -0.52 12.75 3.73
CA LYS A 40 -1.48 12.85 2.63
C LYS A 40 -1.33 11.67 1.68
N THR A 41 -2.46 11.11 1.26
CA THR A 41 -2.51 10.03 0.29
C THR A 41 -3.53 10.36 -0.81
N SER A 42 -3.62 9.53 -1.84
CA SER A 42 -4.58 9.70 -2.93
C SER A 42 -5.32 8.40 -3.16
N TYR A 43 -6.65 8.49 -3.27
CA TYR A 43 -7.49 7.32 -3.52
C TYR A 43 -7.05 6.57 -4.77
N ASN A 44 -6.61 7.29 -5.81
CA ASN A 44 -6.18 6.69 -7.06
C ASN A 44 -4.67 6.48 -7.15
N GLY A 45 -3.95 6.64 -6.04
CA GLY A 45 -2.51 6.44 -6.02
C GLY A 45 -1.71 7.49 -6.79
N ASN A 46 -2.25 8.71 -6.96
CA ASN A 46 -1.60 9.75 -7.72
C ASN A 46 -0.39 10.37 -7.03
N ILE A 47 -0.27 10.18 -5.71
CA ILE A 47 0.88 10.59 -4.93
C ILE A 47 1.30 9.42 -4.04
N ARG A 48 2.58 9.36 -3.68
CA ARG A 48 3.16 8.35 -2.79
C ARG A 48 2.86 6.92 -3.23
N LYS A 49 2.82 6.69 -4.55
CA LYS A 49 2.72 5.39 -5.25
C LYS A 49 1.39 4.68 -5.05
N ASN A 50 0.95 4.45 -3.82
CA ASN A 50 -0.27 3.68 -3.53
C ASN A 50 -1.20 4.46 -2.61
N TYR A 51 -2.50 4.16 -2.69
CA TYR A 51 -3.44 4.61 -1.68
C TYR A 51 -3.13 3.93 -0.34
N ALA A 52 -3.21 4.71 0.75
CA ALA A 52 -2.95 4.19 2.08
C ALA A 52 -4.18 3.45 2.59
N GLY A 53 -4.13 2.13 2.64
CA GLY A 53 -5.17 1.32 3.27
C GLY A 53 -4.88 1.11 4.75
N ILE A 54 -5.91 0.81 5.55
CA ILE A 54 -5.73 0.50 6.96
C ILE A 54 -4.83 -0.74 7.09
N GLY A 55 -3.81 -0.66 7.93
CA GLY A 55 -2.84 -1.74 8.10
C GLY A 55 -1.68 -1.72 7.11
N HIS A 56 -1.74 -0.84 6.10
CA HIS A 56 -0.63 -0.66 5.16
C HIS A 56 0.52 0.08 5.84
N HIS A 57 1.66 0.16 5.16
CA HIS A 57 2.87 0.76 5.69
C HIS A 57 3.20 2.05 4.97
N TYR A 58 3.79 3.00 5.71
CA TYR A 58 4.37 4.20 5.12
C TYR A 58 5.89 4.14 5.25
N ASP A 59 6.60 4.35 4.12
CA ASP A 59 8.07 4.41 4.11
C ASP A 59 8.50 5.88 4.04
N PRO A 60 9.03 6.46 5.14
CA PRO A 60 9.44 7.87 5.14
C PRO A 60 10.69 8.16 4.31
N VAL A 61 11.51 7.13 4.04
CA VAL A 61 12.73 7.30 3.24
C VAL A 61 12.39 7.47 1.77
N ASN A 62 11.55 6.61 1.23
CA ASN A 62 11.11 6.67 -0.16
C ASN A 62 9.86 7.54 -0.35
N ASP A 63 9.21 7.92 0.75
CA ASP A 63 7.99 8.73 0.76
C ASP A 63 6.88 8.06 -0.06
N TRP A 64 6.57 6.81 0.27
CA TRP A 64 5.48 6.08 -0.38
C TRP A 64 4.76 5.15 0.60
N PHE A 65 3.53 4.76 0.22
CA PHE A 65 2.76 3.74 0.93
C PHE A 65 2.89 2.41 0.21
N TYR A 66 2.88 1.31 0.97
CA TYR A 66 2.88 -0.04 0.38
C TYR A 66 2.04 -0.98 1.22
N ALA A 67 1.48 -2.00 0.56
CA ALA A 67 0.66 -3.01 1.21
C ALA A 67 1.51 -3.93 2.09
N PRO A 68 0.91 -4.66 3.03
CA PRO A 68 1.64 -5.68 3.79
C PRO A 68 2.26 -6.71 2.84
N GLN A 69 3.45 -7.21 3.21
CA GLN A 69 4.14 -8.22 2.42
C GLN A 69 3.29 -9.49 2.32
N PRO A 70 2.95 -9.96 1.11
CA PRO A 70 2.07 -11.13 0.97
C PRO A 70 2.78 -12.44 1.31
N TYR A 71 4.08 -12.53 0.98
CA TYR A 71 4.88 -13.71 1.24
C TYR A 71 6.32 -13.31 1.54
N PRO A 72 7.04 -14.07 2.38
CA PRO A 72 8.42 -13.71 2.76
C PRO A 72 9.41 -13.60 1.60
N SER A 73 9.17 -14.32 0.49
CA SER A 73 10.07 -14.33 -0.68
C SER A 73 9.82 -13.16 -1.63
N TRP A 74 8.68 -12.48 -1.51
CA TRP A 74 8.35 -11.37 -2.42
C TRP A 74 9.10 -10.11 -2.05
N VAL A 75 9.48 -9.33 -3.05
CA VAL A 75 10.31 -8.14 -2.88
C VAL A 75 9.56 -6.91 -3.42
N LEU A 76 9.66 -5.80 -2.68
CA LEU A 76 9.05 -4.54 -3.09
C LEU A 76 9.86 -3.91 -4.23
N ASP A 77 9.19 -3.56 -5.32
CA ASP A 77 9.85 -2.94 -6.47
C ASP A 77 9.91 -1.42 -6.36
N GLU A 78 10.44 -0.75 -7.38
CA GLU A 78 10.61 0.70 -7.40
C GLU A 78 9.28 1.47 -7.47
N ASN A 79 8.17 0.79 -7.74
CA ASN A 79 6.83 1.36 -7.78
C ASN A 79 6.03 1.03 -6.52
N ALA A 80 6.71 0.54 -5.47
CA ALA A 80 6.09 0.13 -4.22
C ALA A 80 5.06 -1.00 -4.41
N GLN A 81 5.33 -1.90 -5.36
CA GLN A 81 4.52 -3.08 -5.63
C GLN A 81 5.31 -4.32 -5.27
N TRP A 82 4.65 -5.30 -4.64
CA TRP A 82 5.29 -6.55 -4.28
C TRP A 82 5.44 -7.45 -5.50
N GLN A 83 6.65 -7.97 -5.72
CA GLN A 83 6.95 -8.82 -6.86
C GLN A 83 7.45 -10.19 -6.39
N PRO A 84 6.92 -11.28 -6.96
CA PRO A 84 7.43 -12.62 -6.65
C PRO A 84 8.82 -12.82 -7.27
N PRO A 85 9.64 -13.73 -6.70
CA PRO A 85 10.95 -14.02 -7.29
C PRO A 85 10.87 -14.73 -8.65
N VAL A 86 9.70 -15.32 -8.98
CA VAL A 86 9.46 -15.95 -10.27
C VAL A 86 8.25 -15.28 -10.92
N PRO A 87 8.36 -14.78 -12.16
CA PRO A 87 7.24 -14.11 -12.81
C PRO A 87 6.05 -15.05 -13.03
N TYR A 88 4.84 -14.46 -12.98
CA TYR A 88 3.62 -15.22 -13.26
C TYR A 88 3.68 -15.79 -14.69
N PRO A 89 3.40 -17.11 -14.88
CA PRO A 89 3.44 -17.72 -16.20
C PRO A 89 2.47 -17.05 -17.19
N THR A 90 2.87 -17.01 -18.46
CA THR A 90 2.11 -16.35 -19.51
C THR A 90 1.50 -17.32 -20.52
N ASP A 91 1.28 -18.57 -20.11
CA ASP A 91 0.74 -19.62 -20.98
C ASP A 91 -0.80 -19.65 -21.01
N GLY A 92 -1.46 -18.73 -20.32
CA GLY A 92 -2.92 -18.64 -20.29
C GLY A 92 -3.58 -19.53 -19.25
N LEU A 93 -2.82 -20.31 -18.49
CA LEU A 93 -3.33 -21.16 -17.42
C LEU A 93 -3.43 -20.36 -16.12
N MET A 94 -4.17 -20.91 -15.16
CA MET A 94 -4.33 -20.32 -13.84
C MET A 94 -3.32 -20.92 -12.86
N TYR A 95 -2.72 -20.05 -12.04
CA TYR A 95 -1.70 -20.47 -11.08
C TYR A 95 -1.96 -19.85 -9.71
N THR A 96 -1.45 -20.52 -8.67
CA THR A 96 -1.40 -19.98 -7.32
C THR A 96 0.05 -20.02 -6.84
N TRP A 97 0.41 -19.05 -5.98
CA TRP A 97 1.78 -19.00 -5.45
C TRP A 97 1.97 -20.07 -4.39
N ASP A 98 3.09 -20.80 -4.48
CA ASP A 98 3.52 -21.76 -3.48
C ASP A 98 4.81 -21.26 -2.83
N GLU A 99 4.70 -20.73 -1.63
CA GLU A 99 5.85 -20.18 -0.91
C GLU A 99 6.86 -21.24 -0.55
N GLU A 100 6.39 -22.48 -0.29
CA GLU A 100 7.26 -23.58 0.11
C GLU A 100 8.29 -23.93 -0.98
N THR A 101 7.85 -23.91 -2.25
CA THR A 101 8.72 -24.15 -3.40
C THR A 101 9.21 -22.85 -4.05
N THR A 102 8.71 -21.70 -3.60
CA THR A 102 8.98 -20.38 -4.19
C THR A 102 8.75 -20.38 -5.70
N ASP A 103 7.59 -20.90 -6.11
CA ASP A 103 7.23 -21.00 -7.51
C ASP A 103 5.71 -20.99 -7.67
N TRP A 104 5.26 -20.89 -8.90
CA TRP A 104 3.85 -20.94 -9.27
C TRP A 104 3.40 -22.37 -9.44
N LYS A 105 2.22 -22.67 -8.90
CA LYS A 105 1.65 -24.01 -8.97
C LYS A 105 0.35 -23.96 -9.76
N ALA A 106 0.22 -24.80 -10.78
CA ALA A 106 -0.98 -24.80 -11.62
C ALA A 106 -2.21 -25.21 -10.81
N ILE A 107 -3.30 -24.48 -11.03
CA ILE A 107 -4.59 -24.81 -10.42
C ILE A 107 -5.28 -25.84 -11.29
N THR A 108 -5.58 -27.01 -10.72
CA THR A 108 -6.26 -28.08 -11.44
C THR A 108 -7.70 -28.19 -10.95
N ASN A 109 -8.59 -28.57 -11.88
CA ASN A 109 -10.02 -28.69 -11.61
C ASN A 109 -10.44 -30.16 -11.44
N ASP A 110 -9.62 -30.93 -10.83
CA ASP A 110 -9.89 -32.38 -10.60
C ASP A 110 -10.91 -32.61 -9.50
#